data_45426c5e378f82056da0495545181186
#
_entry.id   45426c5e378f82056da0495545181186
#
_cell.length_a   1.000
_cell.length_b   1.000
_cell.length_c   1.000
_cell.angle_alpha   90.00
_cell.angle_beta   90.00
_cell.angle_gamma   90.00
#
_symmetry.space_group_name_H-M   'P 1'
#
loop_
_entity.id
_entity.type
_entity.pdbx_description
1 polymer ?
#
loop_
_entity_poly.entity_id
_entity_poly.type
_entity_poly.pdbx_seq_one_letter_code
_entity_poly.pdbx_strand_id
1 'polypeptide(L)'
;TAAHASRPTRDNAVSAVAGAVHRVASRDFPVEPTEANTALAAAVGQIVGGSGDVAELPELLEVLGHFGPVVAASLSHTASPTVLSAGYKTNVIPTEAHAEIDCRVLPGGEQTFRAEMEAELGPDVHVDWIFEPPIAAPADAAIVEVIREAVRDSDPEAMVVPYLLPASTDNKHLARLGISGYGFVPLRVPDDFDVFGHFHAVDERVPVDALHFGADVLARVLRSA
;
A
#
# COMPACT_ATOMS: atom_id res chain seq x y z
N THR A 1 28.85 17.15 -15.98
CA THR A 1 29.53 18.45 -16.11
C THR A 1 28.60 19.45 -16.78
N ALA A 2 28.47 20.68 -16.24
CA ALA A 2 27.68 21.74 -16.88
C ALA A 2 28.22 22.08 -18.28
N ALA A 3 27.31 22.27 -19.23
CA ALA A 3 27.67 22.59 -20.61
C ALA A 3 26.65 23.54 -21.26
N HIS A 4 27.06 24.21 -22.33
CA HIS A 4 26.12 24.99 -23.13
C HIS A 4 25.29 24.06 -24.03
N ALA A 5 23.98 24.24 -24.06
CA ALA A 5 23.05 23.34 -24.76
C ALA A 5 23.27 23.22 -26.26
N SER A 6 23.98 24.22 -26.89
CA SER A 6 24.39 24.14 -28.30
C SER A 6 25.52 23.12 -28.55
N ARG A 7 26.09 22.53 -27.51
CA ARG A 7 27.09 21.46 -27.62
C ARG A 7 26.48 20.16 -27.07
N PRO A 8 25.83 19.36 -27.92
CA PRO A 8 25.20 18.12 -27.46
C PRO A 8 26.23 17.20 -26.82
N THR A 9 25.87 16.64 -25.67
CA THR A 9 26.66 15.66 -24.96
C THR A 9 25.76 14.50 -24.50
N ARG A 10 26.36 13.32 -24.40
CA ARG A 10 25.69 12.17 -23.76
C ARG A 10 25.70 12.24 -22.24
N ASP A 11 26.66 13.00 -21.68
CA ASP A 11 26.73 13.29 -20.23
C ASP A 11 25.77 14.45 -19.92
N ASN A 12 24.49 14.08 -19.72
CA ASN A 12 23.40 15.01 -19.45
C ASN A 12 22.55 14.47 -18.28
N ALA A 13 22.66 15.13 -17.12
CA ALA A 13 21.96 14.74 -15.90
C ALA A 13 20.43 14.67 -16.07
N VAL A 14 19.87 15.61 -16.86
CA VAL A 14 18.42 15.62 -17.15
C VAL A 14 18.00 14.35 -17.89
N SER A 15 18.76 13.97 -18.92
CA SER A 15 18.46 12.78 -19.72
C SER A 15 18.65 11.49 -18.90
N ALA A 16 19.68 11.43 -18.06
CA ALA A 16 19.94 10.26 -17.21
C ALA A 16 18.80 10.03 -16.22
N VAL A 17 18.42 11.07 -15.45
CA VAL A 17 17.34 10.96 -14.45
C VAL A 17 15.98 10.74 -15.11
N ALA A 18 15.66 11.47 -16.20
CA ALA A 18 14.39 11.27 -16.91
C ALA A 18 14.26 9.84 -17.47
N GLY A 19 15.35 9.29 -18.01
CA GLY A 19 15.38 7.90 -18.48
C GLY A 19 15.19 6.88 -17.35
N ALA A 20 15.84 7.08 -16.21
CA ALA A 20 15.67 6.23 -15.03
C ALA A 20 14.24 6.29 -14.51
N VAL A 21 13.67 7.49 -14.35
CA VAL A 21 12.28 7.69 -13.92
C VAL A 21 11.30 7.02 -14.88
N HIS A 22 11.52 7.15 -16.19
CA HIS A 22 10.66 6.50 -17.18
C HIS A 22 10.67 4.97 -17.06
N ARG A 23 11.84 4.36 -16.88
CA ARG A 23 11.93 2.90 -16.71
C ARG A 23 11.14 2.43 -15.50
N VAL A 24 11.35 3.09 -14.35
CA VAL A 24 10.62 2.76 -13.11
C VAL A 24 9.11 2.96 -13.28
N ALA A 25 8.68 4.10 -13.85
CA ALA A 25 7.26 4.40 -14.05
C ALA A 25 6.56 3.44 -15.04
N SER A 26 7.33 2.76 -15.89
CA SER A 26 6.82 1.79 -16.88
C SER A 26 6.91 0.35 -16.41
N ARG A 27 7.39 0.13 -15.18
CA ARG A 27 7.54 -1.21 -14.62
C ARG A 27 6.22 -1.72 -14.05
N ASP A 28 5.83 -2.91 -14.48
CA ASP A 28 4.75 -3.66 -13.84
C ASP A 28 5.32 -4.53 -12.70
N PHE A 29 4.66 -4.48 -11.54
CA PHE A 29 4.97 -5.33 -10.41
C PHE A 29 3.96 -6.48 -10.35
N PRO A 30 4.41 -7.73 -10.27
CA PRO A 30 3.51 -8.87 -10.18
C PRO A 30 2.76 -8.87 -8.85
N VAL A 31 1.61 -9.54 -8.83
CA VAL A 31 0.92 -9.87 -7.58
C VAL A 31 1.78 -10.85 -6.78
N GLU A 32 1.99 -10.53 -5.50
CA GLU A 32 2.80 -11.37 -4.62
C GLU A 32 1.96 -11.97 -3.49
N PRO A 33 2.11 -13.27 -3.22
CA PRO A 33 1.43 -13.92 -2.12
C PRO A 33 2.08 -13.49 -0.79
N THR A 34 1.32 -12.76 0.01
CA THR A 34 1.61 -12.53 1.43
C THR A 34 0.62 -13.34 2.28
N GLU A 35 0.88 -13.50 3.57
CA GLU A 35 -0.07 -14.15 4.49
C GLU A 35 -1.44 -13.47 4.44
N ALA A 36 -1.47 -12.14 4.49
CA ALA A 36 -2.71 -11.36 4.45
C ALA A 36 -3.44 -11.49 3.11
N ASN A 37 -2.73 -11.39 1.98
CA ASN A 37 -3.34 -11.52 0.65
C ASN A 37 -3.88 -12.94 0.41
N THR A 38 -3.17 -13.96 0.91
CA THR A 38 -3.61 -15.36 0.82
C THR A 38 -4.89 -15.58 1.64
N ALA A 39 -4.95 -15.06 2.86
CA ALA A 39 -6.14 -15.17 3.70
C ALA A 39 -7.32 -14.38 3.12
N LEU A 40 -7.08 -13.20 2.55
CA LEU A 40 -8.09 -12.41 1.84
C LEU A 40 -8.63 -13.16 0.62
N ALA A 41 -7.74 -13.72 -0.22
CA ALA A 41 -8.13 -14.48 -1.40
C ALA A 41 -9.02 -15.68 -1.04
N ALA A 42 -8.63 -16.43 -0.02
CA ALA A 42 -9.42 -17.56 0.48
C ALA A 42 -10.82 -17.12 0.95
N ALA A 43 -10.92 -15.98 1.66
CA ALA A 43 -12.18 -15.44 2.13
C ALA A 43 -13.08 -14.95 0.99
N VAL A 44 -12.52 -14.19 0.04
CA VAL A 44 -13.25 -13.72 -1.15
C VAL A 44 -13.70 -14.92 -2.00
N GLY A 45 -12.83 -15.91 -2.20
CA GLY A 45 -13.18 -17.15 -2.91
C GLY A 45 -14.38 -17.90 -2.30
N GLN A 46 -14.50 -17.91 -0.96
CA GLN A 46 -15.67 -18.47 -0.29
C GLN A 46 -16.97 -17.71 -0.60
N ILE A 47 -16.89 -16.38 -0.69
CA ILE A 47 -18.05 -15.52 -0.97
C ILE A 47 -18.54 -15.71 -2.41
N VAL A 48 -17.61 -15.76 -3.37
CA VAL A 48 -17.94 -15.77 -4.81
C VAL A 48 -17.96 -17.18 -5.42
N GLY A 49 -17.55 -18.21 -4.68
CA GLY A 49 -17.42 -19.57 -5.19
C GLY A 49 -16.18 -19.78 -6.08
N GLY A 50 -15.12 -18.97 -5.85
CA GLY A 50 -13.83 -19.05 -6.56
C GLY A 50 -12.84 -20.02 -5.93
N SER A 51 -11.63 -20.11 -6.50
CA SER A 51 -10.55 -21.01 -6.02
C SER A 51 -9.94 -20.53 -4.70
N GLY A 52 -9.98 -19.22 -4.43
CA GLY A 52 -9.26 -18.58 -3.35
C GLY A 52 -7.77 -18.39 -3.60
N ASP A 53 -7.33 -18.44 -4.87
CA ASP A 53 -5.95 -18.15 -5.26
C ASP A 53 -5.71 -16.62 -5.28
N VAL A 54 -4.57 -16.19 -4.73
CA VAL A 54 -4.14 -14.78 -4.74
C VAL A 54 -4.05 -14.22 -6.16
N ALA A 55 -3.67 -15.05 -7.12
CA ALA A 55 -3.56 -14.65 -8.53
C ALA A 55 -4.90 -14.22 -9.14
N GLU A 56 -6.02 -14.70 -8.60
CA GLU A 56 -7.38 -14.34 -9.06
C GLU A 56 -7.90 -13.04 -8.40
N LEU A 57 -7.27 -12.55 -7.30
CA LEU A 57 -7.74 -11.35 -6.60
C LEU A 57 -7.92 -10.13 -7.50
N PRO A 58 -7.02 -9.81 -8.46
CA PRO A 58 -7.22 -8.66 -9.34
C PRO A 58 -8.54 -8.70 -10.13
N GLU A 59 -8.99 -9.90 -10.52
CA GLU A 59 -10.24 -10.10 -11.26
C GLU A 59 -11.48 -10.01 -10.34
N LEU A 60 -11.28 -10.24 -9.04
CA LEU A 60 -12.34 -10.25 -8.02
C LEU A 60 -12.50 -8.91 -7.29
N LEU A 61 -11.68 -7.90 -7.60
CA LEU A 61 -11.69 -6.61 -6.88
C LEU A 61 -13.04 -5.88 -7.00
N GLU A 62 -13.77 -6.06 -8.09
CA GLU A 62 -15.09 -5.46 -8.28
C GLU A 62 -16.11 -5.93 -7.24
N VAL A 63 -15.99 -7.18 -6.77
CA VAL A 63 -16.86 -7.75 -5.73
C VAL A 63 -16.69 -7.02 -4.40
N LEU A 64 -15.51 -6.46 -4.17
CA LEU A 64 -15.17 -5.71 -2.96
C LEU A 64 -15.67 -4.25 -2.99
N GLY A 65 -16.33 -3.81 -4.07
CA GLY A 65 -16.87 -2.46 -4.20
C GLY A 65 -15.83 -1.38 -3.93
N HIS A 66 -16.16 -0.41 -3.08
CA HIS A 66 -15.27 0.69 -2.70
C HIS A 66 -13.97 0.23 -1.99
N PHE A 67 -13.93 -0.99 -1.47
CA PHE A 67 -12.72 -1.56 -0.85
C PHE A 67 -11.74 -2.14 -1.90
N GLY A 68 -12.20 -2.48 -3.10
CA GLY A 68 -11.38 -3.05 -4.17
C GLY A 68 -10.10 -2.27 -4.47
N PRO A 69 -10.13 -0.94 -4.68
CA PRO A 69 -8.93 -0.13 -4.92
C PRO A 69 -7.90 -0.17 -3.78
N VAL A 70 -8.35 -0.27 -2.53
CA VAL A 70 -7.46 -0.38 -1.36
C VAL A 70 -6.73 -1.72 -1.38
N VAL A 71 -7.45 -2.80 -1.65
CA VAL A 71 -6.87 -4.14 -1.80
C VAL A 71 -5.90 -4.18 -2.97
N ALA A 72 -6.29 -3.63 -4.14
CA ALA A 72 -5.43 -3.58 -5.31
C ALA A 72 -4.04 -3.00 -5.01
N ALA A 73 -3.99 -1.90 -4.25
CA ALA A 73 -2.76 -1.25 -3.85
C ALA A 73 -1.89 -2.07 -2.87
N SER A 74 -2.42 -3.17 -2.33
CA SER A 74 -1.73 -4.07 -1.39
C SER A 74 -1.32 -5.41 -1.99
N LEU A 75 -1.61 -5.65 -3.27
CA LEU A 75 -1.34 -6.93 -3.92
C LEU A 75 0.08 -7.04 -4.49
N SER A 76 0.73 -5.92 -4.77
CA SER A 76 2.05 -5.87 -5.38
C SER A 76 2.90 -4.76 -4.76
N HIS A 77 4.20 -4.79 -5.03
CA HIS A 77 5.03 -3.62 -4.81
C HIS A 77 4.58 -2.47 -5.70
N THR A 78 4.90 -1.24 -5.30
CA THR A 78 4.70 -0.06 -6.17
C THR A 78 5.91 0.85 -6.13
N ALA A 79 6.15 1.57 -7.23
CA ALA A 79 7.17 2.62 -7.32
C ALA A 79 6.61 3.77 -8.14
N SER A 80 6.28 4.86 -7.47
CA SER A 80 5.63 6.03 -8.07
C SER A 80 6.55 7.24 -8.03
N PRO A 81 7.05 7.73 -9.17
CA PRO A 81 7.77 9.00 -9.22
C PRO A 81 6.87 10.15 -8.77
N THR A 82 7.33 10.92 -7.78
CA THR A 82 6.54 12.01 -7.17
C THR A 82 7.17 13.38 -7.36
N VAL A 83 8.51 13.43 -7.48
CA VAL A 83 9.24 14.67 -7.70
C VAL A 83 10.24 14.46 -8.85
N LEU A 84 10.32 15.45 -9.74
CA LEU A 84 11.35 15.53 -10.76
C LEU A 84 11.81 16.98 -10.89
N SER A 85 13.10 17.24 -10.69
CA SER A 85 13.67 18.59 -10.76
C SER A 85 15.02 18.61 -11.46
N ALA A 86 15.22 19.58 -12.35
CA ALA A 86 16.47 19.74 -13.08
C ALA A 86 16.59 21.14 -13.68
N GLY A 87 17.83 21.66 -13.69
CA GLY A 87 18.18 22.87 -14.42
C GLY A 87 17.53 24.16 -13.92
N TYR A 88 18.03 25.27 -14.42
CA TYR A 88 17.53 26.60 -14.07
C TYR A 88 17.47 27.54 -15.28
N LYS A 89 18.02 27.12 -16.42
CA LYS A 89 18.13 27.95 -17.63
C LYS A 89 18.12 27.09 -18.88
N THR A 90 17.37 27.50 -19.90
CA THR A 90 17.09 26.73 -21.12
C THR A 90 18.32 26.43 -21.97
N ASN A 91 19.37 27.28 -21.93
CA ASN A 91 20.57 27.10 -22.72
C ASN A 91 21.76 26.50 -21.95
N VAL A 92 21.50 25.94 -20.74
CA VAL A 92 22.51 25.30 -19.89
C VAL A 92 22.12 23.88 -19.58
N ILE A 93 23.00 22.93 -19.88
CA ILE A 93 22.89 21.55 -19.39
C ILE A 93 23.33 21.57 -17.92
N PRO A 94 22.45 21.22 -16.95
CA PRO A 94 22.79 21.25 -15.53
C PRO A 94 23.77 20.14 -15.15
N THR A 95 24.48 20.34 -14.05
CA THR A 95 25.36 19.30 -13.46
C THR A 95 24.59 18.23 -12.75
N GLU A 96 23.39 18.55 -12.29
CA GLU A 96 22.57 17.70 -11.43
C GLU A 96 21.11 17.71 -11.87
N ALA A 97 20.44 16.59 -11.65
CA ALA A 97 19.01 16.41 -11.74
C ALA A 97 18.59 15.45 -10.63
N HIS A 98 17.41 15.63 -10.08
CA HIS A 98 16.91 14.86 -8.96
C HIS A 98 15.50 14.36 -9.23
N ALA A 99 15.21 13.15 -8.75
CA ALA A 99 13.86 12.61 -8.69
C ALA A 99 13.62 11.95 -7.32
N GLU A 100 12.37 12.01 -6.86
CA GLU A 100 11.93 11.23 -5.72
C GLU A 100 10.89 10.21 -6.20
N ILE A 101 11.00 8.99 -5.68
CA ILE A 101 10.14 7.87 -6.03
C ILE A 101 9.58 7.30 -4.73
N ASP A 102 8.27 7.40 -4.52
CA ASP A 102 7.59 6.73 -3.41
C ASP A 102 7.45 5.25 -3.74
N CYS A 103 8.06 4.40 -2.92
CA CYS A 103 8.02 2.96 -3.06
C CYS A 103 7.22 2.34 -1.92
N ARG A 104 6.21 1.53 -2.27
CA ARG A 104 5.48 0.72 -1.31
C ARG A 104 5.90 -0.73 -1.49
N VAL A 105 6.49 -1.30 -0.46
CA VAL A 105 7.10 -2.62 -0.52
C VAL A 105 6.33 -3.57 0.38
N LEU A 106 5.98 -4.74 -0.14
CA LEU A 106 5.32 -5.77 0.64
C LEU A 106 6.30 -6.39 1.65
N PRO A 107 5.81 -6.79 2.85
CA PRO A 107 6.65 -7.41 3.86
C PRO A 107 7.38 -8.65 3.33
N GLY A 108 8.69 -8.71 3.55
CA GLY A 108 9.56 -9.82 3.11
C GLY A 108 10.17 -9.66 1.72
N GLY A 109 9.71 -8.70 0.91
CA GLY A 109 10.21 -8.43 -0.44
C GLY A 109 11.31 -7.37 -0.52
N GLU A 110 11.75 -6.79 0.60
CA GLU A 110 12.54 -5.55 0.65
C GLU A 110 13.88 -5.66 -0.09
N GLN A 111 14.60 -6.75 0.11
CA GLN A 111 15.93 -6.93 -0.50
C GLN A 111 15.83 -7.15 -2.01
N THR A 112 14.87 -7.99 -2.43
CA THR A 112 14.62 -8.27 -3.84
C THR A 112 14.17 -7.02 -4.57
N PHE A 113 13.18 -6.31 -4.02
CA PHE A 113 12.68 -5.05 -4.56
C PHE A 113 13.81 -4.02 -4.75
N ARG A 114 14.65 -3.85 -3.71
CA ARG A 114 15.76 -2.91 -3.78
C ARG A 114 16.74 -3.25 -4.91
N ALA A 115 17.15 -4.52 -5.00
CA ALA A 115 18.06 -4.97 -6.04
C ALA A 115 17.48 -4.79 -7.45
N GLU A 116 16.20 -5.08 -7.62
CA GLU A 116 15.48 -4.88 -8.87
C GLU A 116 15.36 -3.40 -9.26
N MET A 117 15.04 -2.54 -8.29
CA MET A 117 14.96 -1.10 -8.52
C MET A 117 16.32 -0.49 -8.88
N GLU A 118 17.39 -0.89 -8.20
CA GLU A 118 18.75 -0.44 -8.52
C GLU A 118 19.18 -0.89 -9.95
N ALA A 119 18.80 -2.09 -10.34
CA ALA A 119 19.04 -2.57 -11.70
C ALA A 119 18.23 -1.79 -12.75
N GLU A 120 16.96 -1.48 -12.46
CA GLU A 120 16.08 -0.70 -13.35
C GLU A 120 16.52 0.74 -13.49
N LEU A 121 16.92 1.39 -12.39
CA LEU A 121 17.45 2.75 -12.38
C LEU A 121 18.74 2.85 -13.17
N GLY A 122 19.55 1.80 -13.15
CA GLY A 122 20.79 1.70 -13.93
C GLY A 122 21.96 2.49 -13.36
N PRO A 123 23.15 2.39 -13.99
CA PRO A 123 24.40 2.89 -13.45
C PRO A 123 24.61 4.41 -13.58
N ASP A 124 23.77 5.10 -14.35
CA ASP A 124 23.94 6.53 -14.65
C ASP A 124 23.36 7.45 -13.57
N VAL A 125 22.73 6.89 -12.55
CA VAL A 125 22.13 7.62 -11.43
C VAL A 125 22.66 7.08 -10.10
N HIS A 126 22.80 7.98 -9.13
CA HIS A 126 23.06 7.63 -7.75
C HIS A 126 21.73 7.47 -7.01
N VAL A 127 21.62 6.43 -6.17
CA VAL A 127 20.40 6.12 -5.44
C VAL A 127 20.64 6.23 -3.95
N ASP A 128 19.91 7.11 -3.30
CA ASP A 128 19.84 7.24 -1.86
C ASP A 128 18.52 6.64 -1.36
N TRP A 129 18.59 5.65 -0.46
CA TRP A 129 17.42 5.00 0.11
C TRP A 129 17.04 5.61 1.45
N ILE A 130 15.82 6.16 1.52
CA ILE A 130 15.16 6.45 2.79
C ILE A 130 14.21 5.29 3.05
N PHE A 131 14.53 4.44 4.01
CA PHE A 131 13.85 3.17 4.18
C PHE A 131 13.21 3.04 5.57
N GLU A 132 11.92 2.76 5.57
CA GLU A 132 11.20 2.26 6.74
C GLU A 132 10.70 0.85 6.41
N PRO A 133 11.05 -0.17 7.23
CA PRO A 133 10.65 -1.55 6.93
C PRO A 133 9.12 -1.67 6.97
N PRO A 134 8.52 -2.38 5.99
CA PRO A 134 7.13 -2.74 6.06
C PRO A 134 6.89 -3.69 7.23
N ILE A 135 5.72 -3.62 7.82
CA ILE A 135 5.34 -4.49 8.93
C ILE A 135 4.07 -5.26 8.57
N ALA A 136 3.98 -6.48 9.05
CA ALA A 136 2.76 -7.27 9.07
C ALA A 136 2.60 -7.89 10.47
N ALA A 137 1.41 -7.83 11.03
CA ALA A 137 1.06 -8.56 12.23
C ALA A 137 0.50 -9.94 11.84
N PRO A 138 0.73 -11.01 12.65
CA PRO A 138 0.24 -12.35 12.34
C PRO A 138 -1.29 -12.39 12.17
N ALA A 139 -1.78 -12.96 11.07
CA ALA A 139 -3.21 -13.05 10.78
C ALA A 139 -3.96 -14.07 11.67
N ASP A 140 -3.23 -14.96 12.33
CA ASP A 140 -3.73 -16.03 13.20
C ASP A 140 -3.57 -15.74 14.70
N ALA A 141 -3.22 -14.50 15.08
CA ALA A 141 -3.05 -14.14 16.49
C ALA A 141 -4.38 -14.24 17.27
N ALA A 142 -4.28 -14.53 18.57
CA ALA A 142 -5.43 -14.69 19.45
C ALA A 142 -6.39 -13.48 19.42
N ILE A 143 -5.87 -12.27 19.32
CA ILE A 143 -6.68 -11.05 19.23
C ILE A 143 -7.57 -11.03 17.97
N VAL A 144 -7.13 -11.64 16.88
CA VAL A 144 -7.92 -11.72 15.64
C VAL A 144 -9.16 -12.58 15.84
N GLU A 145 -9.06 -13.66 16.63
CA GLU A 145 -10.22 -14.47 16.95
C GLU A 145 -11.18 -13.71 17.88
N VAL A 146 -10.68 -12.99 18.88
CA VAL A 146 -11.51 -12.09 19.72
C VAL A 146 -12.26 -11.07 18.86
N ILE A 147 -11.61 -10.50 17.84
CA ILE A 147 -12.24 -9.58 16.90
C ILE A 147 -13.32 -10.28 16.10
N ARG A 148 -13.06 -11.49 15.58
CA ARG A 148 -14.05 -12.28 14.81
C ARG A 148 -15.28 -12.60 15.64
N GLU A 149 -15.11 -13.00 16.91
CA GLU A 149 -16.21 -13.27 17.81
C GLU A 149 -17.05 -12.02 18.10
N ALA A 150 -16.39 -10.89 18.42
CA ALA A 150 -17.07 -9.64 18.70
C ALA A 150 -17.87 -9.09 17.51
N VAL A 151 -17.34 -9.25 16.29
CA VAL A 151 -18.05 -8.88 15.06
C VAL A 151 -19.23 -9.82 14.83
N ARG A 152 -19.04 -11.14 14.92
CA ARG A 152 -20.10 -12.15 14.72
C ARG A 152 -21.26 -11.98 15.68
N ASP A 153 -20.99 -11.61 16.93
CA ASP A 153 -22.02 -11.33 17.93
C ASP A 153 -22.87 -10.09 17.59
N SER A 154 -22.31 -9.16 16.84
CA SER A 154 -22.97 -7.90 16.46
C SER A 154 -23.55 -7.94 15.04
N ASP A 155 -22.95 -8.73 14.17
CA ASP A 155 -23.35 -8.95 12.77
C ASP A 155 -22.97 -10.39 12.37
N PRO A 156 -23.91 -11.37 12.50
CA PRO A 156 -23.62 -12.77 12.23
C PRO A 156 -23.26 -13.11 10.77
N GLU A 157 -23.60 -12.23 9.83
CA GLU A 157 -23.29 -12.42 8.42
C GLU A 157 -21.95 -11.79 8.02
N ALA A 158 -21.36 -10.95 8.88
CA ALA A 158 -20.10 -10.29 8.59
C ALA A 158 -18.92 -11.28 8.64
N MET A 159 -18.01 -11.13 7.70
CA MET A 159 -16.74 -11.86 7.64
C MET A 159 -15.57 -10.93 7.96
N VAL A 160 -14.73 -11.34 8.91
CA VAL A 160 -13.50 -10.62 9.26
C VAL A 160 -12.33 -11.22 8.50
N VAL A 161 -11.72 -10.44 7.63
CA VAL A 161 -10.59 -10.87 6.81
C VAL A 161 -9.40 -9.93 7.02
N PRO A 162 -8.17 -10.44 7.06
CA PRO A 162 -6.99 -9.60 7.10
C PRO A 162 -6.72 -8.98 5.73
N TYR A 163 -6.12 -7.80 5.72
CA TYR A 163 -5.54 -7.21 4.53
C TYR A 163 -4.33 -6.34 4.91
N LEU A 164 -3.49 -6.02 3.95
CA LEU A 164 -2.39 -5.08 4.14
C LEU A 164 -2.88 -3.66 3.81
N LEU A 165 -2.71 -2.74 4.75
CA LEU A 165 -3.02 -1.34 4.50
C LEU A 165 -1.88 -0.71 3.67
N PRO A 166 -2.14 -0.16 2.49
CA PRO A 166 -1.12 0.49 1.66
C PRO A 166 -0.78 1.90 2.15
N ALA A 167 -0.86 2.13 3.45
CA ALA A 167 -0.60 3.40 4.13
C ALA A 167 0.24 3.17 5.39
N SER A 168 0.77 4.25 5.97
CA SER A 168 1.55 4.18 7.20
C SER A 168 0.68 4.50 8.41
N THR A 169 0.89 3.76 9.50
CA THR A 169 0.24 4.00 10.80
C THR A 169 1.28 3.96 11.92
N ASP A 170 0.90 4.36 13.13
CA ASP A 170 1.75 4.30 14.32
C ASP A 170 2.15 2.86 14.71
N ASN A 171 1.47 1.85 14.15
CA ASN A 171 1.82 0.44 14.35
C ASN A 171 3.28 0.14 13.97
N LYS A 172 3.87 0.87 13.01
CA LYS A 172 5.29 0.76 12.66
C LYS A 172 6.22 1.09 13.84
N HIS A 173 5.83 2.03 14.69
CA HIS A 173 6.60 2.40 15.88
C HIS A 173 6.41 1.37 17.00
N LEU A 174 5.19 0.88 17.18
CA LEU A 174 4.88 -0.18 18.14
C LEU A 174 5.59 -1.50 17.81
N ALA A 175 5.68 -1.84 16.53
CA ALA A 175 6.41 -3.03 16.07
C ALA A 175 7.88 -3.03 16.46
N ARG A 176 8.55 -1.86 16.49
CA ARG A 176 9.93 -1.72 16.96
C ARG A 176 10.10 -2.05 18.46
N LEU A 177 9.00 -1.99 19.21
CA LEU A 177 8.94 -2.37 20.63
C LEU A 177 8.47 -3.83 20.83
N GLY A 178 8.31 -4.60 19.76
CA GLY A 178 7.80 -5.97 19.80
C GLY A 178 6.29 -6.07 20.01
N ILE A 179 5.55 -4.96 19.80
CA ILE A 179 4.09 -4.92 19.96
C ILE A 179 3.44 -5.08 18.59
N SER A 180 2.63 -6.13 18.41
CA SER A 180 1.83 -6.32 17.20
C SER A 180 0.62 -5.39 17.22
N GLY A 181 0.48 -4.56 16.19
CA GLY A 181 -0.64 -3.64 16.02
C GLY A 181 -1.54 -4.08 14.88
N TYR A 182 -2.85 -4.03 15.13
CA TYR A 182 -3.89 -4.36 14.14
C TYR A 182 -4.73 -3.12 13.88
N GLY A 183 -4.86 -2.72 12.61
CA GLY A 183 -5.83 -1.72 12.22
C GLY A 183 -7.22 -2.35 12.23
N PHE A 184 -8.11 -1.86 13.09
CA PHE A 184 -9.46 -2.37 13.18
C PHE A 184 -10.43 -1.24 13.51
N VAL A 185 -11.26 -0.87 12.53
CA VAL A 185 -12.30 0.15 12.65
C VAL A 185 -13.61 -0.45 12.18
N PRO A 186 -14.37 -1.11 13.07
CA PRO A 186 -15.63 -1.77 12.71
C PRO A 186 -16.71 -0.74 12.44
N LEU A 187 -16.99 -0.46 11.17
CA LEU A 187 -18.05 0.42 10.73
C LEU A 187 -19.03 -0.34 9.84
N ARG A 188 -20.30 -0.45 10.28
CA ARG A 188 -21.36 -0.95 9.41
C ARG A 188 -21.99 0.23 8.67
N VAL A 189 -21.59 0.38 7.41
CA VAL A 189 -22.01 1.48 6.54
C VAL A 189 -22.97 0.97 5.46
N PRO A 190 -23.79 1.84 4.86
CA PRO A 190 -24.54 1.51 3.64
C PRO A 190 -23.62 1.09 2.49
N ASP A 191 -24.09 0.22 1.58
CA ASP A 191 -23.30 -0.33 0.48
C ASP A 191 -22.76 0.75 -0.48
N ASP A 192 -23.46 1.87 -0.59
CA ASP A 192 -23.09 3.03 -1.43
C ASP A 192 -22.17 4.04 -0.71
N PHE A 193 -21.80 3.78 0.55
CA PHE A 193 -20.93 4.67 1.33
C PHE A 193 -19.47 4.33 1.14
N ASP A 194 -18.74 5.16 0.40
CA ASP A 194 -17.29 5.00 0.20
C ASP A 194 -16.48 5.51 1.40
N VAL A 195 -16.21 4.62 2.37
CA VAL A 195 -15.44 4.94 3.58
C VAL A 195 -14.06 5.52 3.23
N PHE A 196 -13.35 4.91 2.29
CA PHE A 196 -11.98 5.31 1.96
C PHE A 196 -11.94 6.60 1.13
N GLY A 197 -12.93 6.81 0.27
CA GLY A 197 -13.05 8.06 -0.50
C GLY A 197 -13.35 9.27 0.38
N HIS A 198 -13.82 9.06 1.62
CA HIS A 198 -14.06 10.15 2.58
C HIS A 198 -12.81 10.49 3.42
N PHE A 199 -11.77 9.65 3.47
CA PHE A 199 -10.56 9.93 4.23
C PHE A 199 -9.81 11.13 3.66
N HIS A 200 -9.55 12.14 4.51
CA HIS A 200 -8.88 13.40 4.12
C HIS A 200 -9.60 14.19 3.01
N ALA A 201 -10.85 13.87 2.74
CA ALA A 201 -11.67 14.56 1.77
C ALA A 201 -12.28 15.87 2.35
N VAL A 202 -12.70 16.77 1.47
CA VAL A 202 -13.35 18.04 1.88
C VAL A 202 -14.63 17.82 2.69
N ASP A 203 -15.35 16.72 2.41
CA ASP A 203 -16.59 16.32 3.08
C ASP A 203 -16.39 15.02 3.87
N GLU A 204 -15.33 14.96 4.65
CA GLU A 204 -15.00 13.83 5.51
C GLU A 204 -16.11 13.62 6.55
N ARG A 205 -16.73 12.45 6.52
CA ARG A 205 -17.87 12.12 7.37
C ARG A 205 -18.01 10.63 7.56
N VAL A 206 -18.76 10.25 8.61
CA VAL A 206 -19.16 8.87 8.89
C VAL A 206 -20.59 8.84 9.39
N PRO A 207 -21.42 7.84 9.03
CA PRO A 207 -22.77 7.70 9.56
C PRO A 207 -22.77 7.49 11.07
N VAL A 208 -23.67 8.14 11.80
CA VAL A 208 -23.74 8.06 13.27
C VAL A 208 -24.02 6.62 13.74
N ASP A 209 -24.90 5.91 13.03
CA ASP A 209 -25.22 4.50 13.37
C ASP A 209 -24.00 3.58 13.20
N ALA A 210 -23.12 3.87 12.22
CA ALA A 210 -21.88 3.14 12.04
C ALA A 210 -20.91 3.38 13.22
N LEU A 211 -20.88 4.60 13.78
CA LEU A 211 -20.10 4.90 14.99
C LEU A 211 -20.62 4.14 16.21
N HIS A 212 -21.94 4.08 16.40
CA HIS A 212 -22.55 3.31 17.50
C HIS A 212 -22.22 1.82 17.35
N PHE A 213 -22.40 1.25 16.16
CA PHE A 213 -22.02 -0.14 15.89
C PHE A 213 -20.53 -0.38 16.23
N GLY A 214 -19.65 0.49 15.73
CA GLY A 214 -18.21 0.38 15.98
C GLY A 214 -17.84 0.46 17.44
N ALA A 215 -18.45 1.37 18.19
CA ALA A 215 -18.22 1.52 19.62
C ALA A 215 -18.65 0.25 20.40
N ASP A 216 -19.77 -0.36 20.04
CA ASP A 216 -20.26 -1.58 20.67
C ASP A 216 -19.35 -2.78 20.39
N VAL A 217 -18.88 -2.95 19.14
CA VAL A 217 -17.94 -4.01 18.76
C VAL A 217 -16.60 -3.83 19.49
N LEU A 218 -16.03 -2.62 19.47
CA LEU A 218 -14.78 -2.32 20.17
C LEU A 218 -14.88 -2.55 21.68
N ALA A 219 -16.02 -2.19 22.29
CA ALA A 219 -16.24 -2.46 23.71
C ALA A 219 -16.27 -3.97 24.03
N ARG A 220 -16.78 -4.83 23.13
CA ARG A 220 -16.72 -6.29 23.26
C ARG A 220 -15.29 -6.80 23.16
N VAL A 221 -14.55 -6.38 22.13
CA VAL A 221 -13.12 -6.73 21.96
C VAL A 221 -12.33 -6.41 23.23
N LEU A 222 -12.47 -5.19 23.76
CA LEU A 222 -11.72 -4.75 24.95
C LEU A 222 -12.09 -5.49 26.26
N ARG A 223 -13.29 -6.10 26.32
CA ARG A 223 -13.68 -6.92 27.48
C ARG A 223 -13.20 -8.36 27.39
N SER A 224 -12.88 -8.83 26.20
CA SER A 224 -12.53 -10.23 25.90
C SER A 224 -11.05 -10.43 25.61
N ALA A 225 -10.27 -9.35 25.41
CA ALA A 225 -8.84 -9.36 25.10
C ALA A 225 -7.95 -9.63 26.33
#